data_553875c7dd54f3880ed74d5121abb983
#
_entry.id   553875c7dd54f3880ed74d5121abb983
#
_cell.length_a   1.000
_cell.length_b   1.000
_cell.length_c   1.000
_cell.angle_alpha   90.00
_cell.angle_beta   90.00
_cell.angle_gamma   90.00
#
_symmetry.space_group_name_H-M   'P 1'
#
loop_
_entity.id
_entity.type
_entity.pdbx_description
1 polymer ?
#
loop_
_entity_poly.entity_id
_entity_poly.type
_entity_poly.pdbx_seq_one_letter_code
_entity_poly.pdbx_strand_id
1 'polypeptide(L)'
;HVKLLILDEPTASLNERDSDALLALLLELKRQGIASILISHKLNEIAKVADTITVLRDGTTVETMDCRTTPISEDRIIRGMVGRDMEHRYPQRTPRIGETVFEVSDWHVHHALHAEREMIKGVALNVRRGEIVGIAGLMGAGRTELAMSIFGRSWGQRISGEVRLHGKPIDVSTVEKAVRH
;
A
#
# COMPACT_ATOMS: atom_id res chain seq x y z
N HIS A 1 -36.83 -0.71 2.36
CA HIS A 1 -36.08 0.53 2.12
C HIS A 1 -34.94 0.63 3.13
N VAL A 2 -33.71 0.73 2.63
CA VAL A 2 -32.51 0.95 3.46
C VAL A 2 -32.57 2.39 4.00
N LYS A 3 -32.39 2.56 5.32
CA LYS A 3 -32.35 3.88 5.97
C LYS A 3 -30.96 4.23 6.50
N LEU A 4 -30.16 3.21 6.78
CA LEU A 4 -28.80 3.32 7.29
C LEU A 4 -27.89 2.35 6.56
N LEU A 5 -26.73 2.83 6.13
CA LEU A 5 -25.66 2.06 5.52
C LEU A 5 -24.45 2.12 6.44
N ILE A 6 -23.82 0.98 6.72
CA ILE A 6 -22.57 0.89 7.47
C ILE A 6 -21.51 0.27 6.57
N LEU A 7 -20.39 0.94 6.40
CA LEU A 7 -19.28 0.54 5.55
C LEU A 7 -17.99 0.52 6.38
N ASP A 8 -17.37 -0.63 6.45
CA ASP A 8 -16.11 -0.84 7.16
C ASP A 8 -14.99 -1.07 6.13
N GLU A 9 -14.04 -0.12 6.06
CA GLU A 9 -12.89 -0.09 5.16
C GLU A 9 -13.25 -0.40 3.68
N PRO A 10 -14.31 0.19 3.10
CA PRO A 10 -14.84 -0.26 1.81
C PRO A 10 -13.90 0.00 0.64
N THR A 11 -12.92 0.87 0.81
CA THR A 11 -11.94 1.26 -0.22
C THR A 11 -10.57 0.60 -0.03
N ALA A 12 -10.39 -0.28 0.96
CA ALA A 12 -9.08 -0.84 1.31
C ALA A 12 -8.39 -1.55 0.13
N SER A 13 -9.16 -2.25 -0.71
CA SER A 13 -8.66 -2.99 -1.87
C SER A 13 -8.93 -2.30 -3.22
N LEU A 14 -9.52 -1.10 -3.22
CA LEU A 14 -9.84 -0.36 -4.42
C LEU A 14 -8.67 0.52 -4.88
N ASN A 15 -8.56 0.72 -6.19
CA ASN A 15 -7.73 1.78 -6.75
C ASN A 15 -8.38 3.15 -6.53
N GLU A 16 -7.65 4.24 -6.79
CA GLU A 16 -8.11 5.60 -6.54
C GLU A 16 -9.41 5.94 -7.31
N ARG A 17 -9.50 5.54 -8.58
CA ARG A 17 -10.68 5.77 -9.42
C ARG A 17 -11.92 5.08 -8.88
N ASP A 18 -11.79 3.83 -8.44
CA ASP A 18 -12.92 3.06 -7.92
C ASP A 18 -13.30 3.55 -6.52
N SER A 19 -12.33 4.00 -5.71
CA SER A 19 -12.58 4.68 -4.44
C SER A 19 -13.40 5.96 -4.66
N ASP A 20 -13.01 6.82 -5.58
CA ASP A 20 -13.74 8.05 -5.89
C ASP A 20 -15.16 7.77 -6.40
N ALA A 21 -15.35 6.72 -7.20
CA ALA A 21 -16.67 6.30 -7.65
C ALA A 21 -17.57 5.85 -6.47
N LEU A 22 -17.01 5.11 -5.52
CA LEU A 22 -17.74 4.71 -4.31
C LEU A 22 -18.12 5.92 -3.44
N LEU A 23 -17.19 6.86 -3.25
CA LEU A 23 -17.47 8.08 -2.49
C LEU A 23 -18.55 8.94 -3.17
N ALA A 24 -18.55 9.04 -4.50
CA ALA A 24 -19.60 9.71 -5.24
C ALA A 24 -20.96 9.05 -5.06
N LEU A 25 -21.01 7.71 -5.03
CA LEU A 25 -22.23 6.95 -4.74
C LEU A 25 -22.76 7.24 -3.32
N LEU A 26 -21.87 7.32 -2.32
CA LEU A 26 -22.26 7.67 -0.94
C LEU A 26 -22.89 9.06 -0.87
N LEU A 27 -22.34 10.04 -1.58
CA LEU A 27 -22.91 11.37 -1.64
C LEU A 27 -24.27 11.40 -2.34
N GLU A 28 -24.48 10.54 -3.33
CA GLU A 28 -25.79 10.38 -3.99
C GLU A 28 -26.83 9.75 -3.04
N LEU A 29 -26.45 8.69 -2.33
CA LEU A 29 -27.31 8.05 -1.32
C LEU A 29 -27.68 9.02 -0.19
N LYS A 30 -26.74 9.86 0.24
CA LYS A 30 -26.98 10.93 1.22
C LYS A 30 -28.04 11.93 0.69
N ARG A 31 -27.99 12.33 -0.59
CA ARG A 31 -29.02 13.21 -1.21
C ARG A 31 -30.40 12.57 -1.24
N GLN A 32 -30.46 11.24 -1.31
CA GLN A 32 -31.71 10.48 -1.23
C GLN A 32 -32.18 10.26 0.22
N GLY A 33 -31.53 10.84 1.23
CA GLY A 33 -31.90 10.74 2.64
C GLY A 33 -31.44 9.48 3.35
N ILE A 34 -30.50 8.71 2.77
CA ILE A 34 -29.90 7.52 3.40
C ILE A 34 -28.75 7.98 4.28
N ALA A 35 -28.81 7.70 5.57
CA ALA A 35 -27.70 7.92 6.50
C ALA A 35 -26.61 6.88 6.28
N SER A 36 -25.33 7.28 6.41
CA SER A 36 -24.21 6.37 6.26
C SER A 36 -23.20 6.52 7.39
N ILE A 37 -22.64 5.41 7.85
CA ILE A 37 -21.48 5.34 8.74
C ILE A 37 -20.35 4.77 7.90
N LEU A 38 -19.30 5.56 7.71
CA LEU A 38 -18.09 5.16 7.01
C LEU A 38 -16.96 4.99 8.01
N ILE A 39 -16.42 3.79 8.12
CA ILE A 39 -15.24 3.48 8.93
C ILE A 39 -14.06 3.36 7.98
N SER A 40 -13.03 4.18 8.18
CA SER A 40 -11.82 4.18 7.35
C SER A 40 -10.65 4.82 8.09
N HIS A 41 -9.45 4.42 7.74
CA HIS A 41 -8.21 5.10 8.14
C HIS A 41 -7.67 6.03 7.04
N LYS A 42 -8.31 6.08 5.87
CA LYS A 42 -7.95 6.96 4.76
C LYS A 42 -8.58 8.34 4.97
N LEU A 43 -7.86 9.22 5.64
CA LEU A 43 -8.37 10.53 6.08
C LEU A 43 -8.81 11.42 4.93
N ASN A 44 -8.11 11.36 3.79
CA ASN A 44 -8.47 12.09 2.57
C ASN A 44 -9.84 11.69 2.01
N GLU A 45 -10.25 10.42 2.16
CA GLU A 45 -11.56 9.94 1.73
C GLU A 45 -12.66 10.40 2.70
N ILE A 46 -12.42 10.28 4.01
CA ILE A 46 -13.34 10.75 5.05
C ILE A 46 -13.59 12.25 4.89
N ALA A 47 -12.55 13.04 4.70
CA ALA A 47 -12.66 14.49 4.54
C ALA A 47 -13.51 14.92 3.33
N LYS A 48 -13.58 14.09 2.27
CA LYS A 48 -14.38 14.36 1.07
C LYS A 48 -15.89 14.22 1.30
N VAL A 49 -16.34 13.36 2.21
CA VAL A 49 -17.75 12.93 2.28
C VAL A 49 -18.42 13.10 3.64
N ALA A 50 -17.64 13.13 4.74
CA ALA A 50 -18.18 13.14 6.09
C ALA A 50 -18.73 14.53 6.49
N ASP A 51 -19.90 14.53 7.13
CA ASP A 51 -20.44 15.70 7.82
C ASP A 51 -19.90 15.81 9.25
N THR A 52 -19.62 14.67 9.86
CA THR A 52 -19.12 14.57 11.23
C THR A 52 -18.07 13.46 11.29
N ILE A 53 -16.95 13.72 11.96
CA ILE A 53 -15.89 12.74 12.17
C ILE A 53 -15.77 12.47 13.66
N THR A 54 -15.89 11.20 14.05
CA THR A 54 -15.64 10.74 15.42
C THR A 54 -14.34 9.94 15.43
N VAL A 55 -13.39 10.39 16.22
CA VAL A 55 -12.09 9.71 16.39
C VAL A 55 -12.18 8.76 17.56
N LEU A 56 -11.90 7.49 17.29
CA LEU A 56 -11.82 6.41 18.27
C LEU A 56 -10.37 6.04 18.55
N ARG A 57 -10.04 5.82 19.82
CA ARG A 57 -8.76 5.28 20.28
C ARG A 57 -8.97 4.42 21.52
N ASP A 58 -8.39 3.24 21.56
CA ASP A 58 -8.46 2.31 22.70
C ASP A 58 -9.90 2.03 23.16
N GLY A 59 -10.84 1.91 22.19
CA GLY A 59 -12.26 1.65 22.42
C GLY A 59 -13.07 2.83 22.95
N THR A 60 -12.48 4.03 23.04
CA THR A 60 -13.13 5.25 23.53
C THR A 60 -13.20 6.33 22.47
N THR A 61 -14.22 7.20 22.54
CA THR A 61 -14.30 8.42 21.74
C THR A 61 -13.32 9.45 22.29
N VAL A 62 -12.36 9.85 21.48
CA VAL A 62 -11.40 10.92 21.81
C VAL A 62 -11.99 12.29 21.48
N GLU A 63 -12.56 12.43 20.29
CA GLU A 63 -13.13 13.68 19.81
C GLU A 63 -14.19 13.41 18.75
N THR A 64 -15.20 14.30 18.69
CA THR A 64 -16.17 14.37 17.59
C THR A 64 -16.13 15.77 16.98
N MET A 65 -15.94 15.85 15.67
CA MET A 65 -15.74 17.09 14.92
C MET A 65 -16.85 17.26 13.88
N ASP A 66 -17.45 18.46 13.81
CA ASP A 66 -18.43 18.81 12.77
C ASP A 66 -17.70 19.46 11.58
N CYS A 67 -17.66 18.74 10.46
CA CYS A 67 -16.98 19.16 9.23
C CYS A 67 -17.70 20.30 8.50
N ARG A 68 -18.97 20.58 8.83
CA ARG A 68 -19.78 21.62 8.20
C ARG A 68 -19.44 23.01 8.74
N THR A 69 -18.95 23.10 9.97
CA THR A 69 -18.71 24.37 10.67
C THR A 69 -17.26 24.81 10.62
N THR A 70 -16.32 23.87 10.52
CA THR A 70 -14.89 24.17 10.55
C THR A 70 -14.13 23.22 9.62
N PRO A 71 -13.23 23.70 8.75
CA PRO A 71 -12.32 22.85 7.99
C PRO A 71 -11.48 22.01 8.96
N ILE A 72 -11.54 20.71 8.81
CA ILE A 72 -10.80 19.78 9.67
C ILE A 72 -9.50 19.42 8.98
N SER A 73 -8.37 19.70 9.65
CA SER A 73 -7.06 19.29 9.16
C SER A 73 -6.82 17.81 9.46
N GLU A 74 -6.18 17.12 8.53
CA GLU A 74 -5.75 15.72 8.75
C GLU A 74 -4.89 15.59 10.01
N ASP A 75 -4.04 16.58 10.31
CA ASP A 75 -3.18 16.58 11.50
C ASP A 75 -3.98 16.51 12.80
N ARG A 76 -5.15 17.17 12.86
CA ARG A 76 -6.03 17.11 14.04
C ARG A 76 -6.58 15.71 14.23
N ILE A 77 -7.02 15.05 13.15
CA ILE A 77 -7.52 13.69 13.21
C ILE A 77 -6.40 12.74 13.64
N ILE A 78 -5.21 12.88 13.05
CA ILE A 78 -4.03 12.05 13.36
C ILE A 78 -3.63 12.19 14.83
N ARG A 79 -3.59 13.42 15.38
CA ARG A 79 -3.31 13.63 16.80
C ARG A 79 -4.30 12.89 17.69
N GLY A 80 -5.59 12.96 17.36
CA GLY A 80 -6.62 12.22 18.07
C GLY A 80 -6.40 10.71 18.02
N MET A 81 -6.08 10.17 16.85
CA MET A 81 -5.83 8.74 16.65
C MET A 81 -4.57 8.24 17.37
N VAL A 82 -3.47 8.99 17.30
CA VAL A 82 -2.14 8.57 17.81
C VAL A 82 -1.94 8.99 19.27
N GLY A 83 -2.58 10.06 19.72
CA GLY A 83 -2.52 10.57 21.10
C GLY A 83 -1.27 11.38 21.44
N ARG A 84 -0.45 11.73 20.47
CA ARG A 84 0.72 12.59 20.61
C ARG A 84 0.89 13.50 19.40
N ASP A 85 1.50 14.64 19.60
CA ASP A 85 1.90 15.48 18.48
C ASP A 85 2.96 14.77 17.64
N MET A 86 2.66 14.57 16.39
CA MET A 86 3.64 14.10 15.41
C MET A 86 4.29 15.32 14.76
N GLU A 87 5.29 15.89 15.45
CA GLU A 87 6.05 17.05 14.95
C GLU A 87 6.71 16.76 13.59
N HIS A 88 7.03 15.48 13.34
CA HIS A 88 7.55 15.02 12.07
C HIS A 88 6.89 13.71 11.65
N ARG A 89 6.00 13.74 10.64
CA ARG A 89 5.47 12.52 9.98
C ARG A 89 6.60 11.65 9.40
N TYR A 90 7.65 12.29 8.93
CA TYR A 90 8.84 11.67 8.37
C TYR A 90 10.06 12.14 9.16
N PRO A 91 10.61 11.31 10.07
CA PRO A 91 11.84 11.69 10.76
C PRO A 91 12.94 11.96 9.75
N GLN A 92 13.64 13.06 9.92
CA GLN A 92 14.80 13.37 9.08
C GLN A 92 15.82 12.25 9.24
N ARG A 93 16.07 11.55 8.14
CA ARG A 93 17.04 10.47 8.09
C ARG A 93 18.25 10.95 7.29
N THR A 94 19.42 10.86 7.89
CA THR A 94 20.68 10.97 7.16
C THR A 94 21.13 9.55 6.80
N PRO A 95 20.85 9.06 5.59
CA PRO A 95 21.20 7.70 5.21
C PRO A 95 22.71 7.57 5.07
N ARG A 96 23.29 6.55 5.69
CA ARG A 96 24.69 6.12 5.44
C ARG A 96 24.65 4.96 4.48
N ILE A 97 24.60 5.29 3.17
CA ILE A 97 24.51 4.30 2.10
C ILE A 97 25.91 3.84 1.76
N GLY A 98 26.14 2.53 1.80
CA GLY A 98 27.43 1.87 1.49
C GLY A 98 27.44 1.22 0.09
N GLU A 99 28.21 0.14 -0.02
CA GLU A 99 28.34 -0.68 -1.23
C GLU A 99 27.04 -1.42 -1.58
N THR A 100 26.91 -1.82 -2.85
CA THR A 100 25.82 -2.66 -3.32
C THR A 100 25.90 -4.05 -2.68
N VAL A 101 24.83 -4.47 -2.05
CA VAL A 101 24.76 -5.78 -1.36
C VAL A 101 23.88 -6.78 -2.10
N PHE A 102 22.85 -6.31 -2.81
CA PHE A 102 21.94 -7.16 -3.54
C PHE A 102 21.66 -6.58 -4.92
N GLU A 103 21.67 -7.43 -5.94
CA GLU A 103 21.45 -7.04 -7.32
C GLU A 103 20.57 -8.07 -8.01
N VAL A 104 19.65 -7.59 -8.82
CA VAL A 104 18.86 -8.37 -9.77
C VAL A 104 19.09 -7.78 -11.15
N SER A 105 19.40 -8.61 -12.14
CA SER A 105 19.72 -8.17 -13.49
C SER A 105 18.93 -9.00 -14.49
N ASP A 106 18.35 -8.29 -15.46
CA ASP A 106 17.66 -8.88 -16.60
C ASP A 106 16.62 -9.95 -16.20
N TRP A 107 15.79 -9.61 -15.18
CA TRP A 107 14.85 -10.55 -14.59
C TRP A 107 13.57 -10.64 -15.38
N HIS A 108 13.30 -11.83 -15.94
CA HIS A 108 12.12 -12.11 -16.73
C HIS A 108 11.27 -13.17 -16.06
N VAL A 109 9.96 -13.03 -16.08
CA VAL A 109 9.02 -13.98 -15.50
C VAL A 109 7.77 -14.07 -16.35
N HIS A 110 7.37 -15.26 -16.73
CA HIS A 110 6.10 -15.53 -17.38
C HIS A 110 5.01 -15.89 -16.35
N HIS A 111 3.77 -15.60 -16.71
CA HIS A 111 2.61 -15.86 -15.86
C HIS A 111 2.52 -17.36 -15.47
N ALA A 112 2.16 -17.64 -14.22
CA ALA A 112 2.18 -19.00 -13.66
C ALA A 112 1.30 -20.01 -14.44
N LEU A 113 0.17 -19.57 -15.03
CA LEU A 113 -0.76 -20.39 -15.78
C LEU A 113 -0.73 -20.14 -17.31
N HIS A 114 -0.17 -19.00 -17.75
CA HIS A 114 -0.18 -18.56 -19.14
C HIS A 114 1.25 -18.25 -19.58
N ALA A 115 1.97 -19.26 -20.04
CA ALA A 115 3.40 -19.19 -20.38
C ALA A 115 3.74 -18.21 -21.51
N GLU A 116 2.76 -17.88 -22.35
CA GLU A 116 2.87 -16.90 -23.44
C GLU A 116 2.86 -15.45 -22.92
N ARG A 117 2.35 -15.23 -21.70
CA ARG A 117 2.23 -13.91 -21.09
C ARG A 117 3.42 -13.61 -20.21
N GLU A 118 4.31 -12.74 -20.66
CA GLU A 118 5.41 -12.25 -19.86
C GLU A 118 4.92 -11.15 -18.91
N MET A 119 5.11 -11.35 -17.60
CA MET A 119 4.66 -10.46 -16.54
C MET A 119 5.76 -9.51 -16.07
N ILE A 120 6.98 -10.02 -15.95
CA ILE A 120 8.18 -9.25 -15.61
C ILE A 120 9.12 -9.27 -16.81
N LYS A 121 9.54 -8.12 -17.26
CA LYS A 121 10.19 -7.92 -18.57
C LYS A 121 11.53 -7.21 -18.40
N GLY A 122 12.58 -7.97 -18.10
CA GLY A 122 13.94 -7.44 -17.99
C GLY A 122 14.12 -6.45 -16.82
N VAL A 123 13.51 -6.75 -15.65
CA VAL A 123 13.66 -5.89 -14.48
C VAL A 123 15.07 -5.96 -13.92
N ALA A 124 15.67 -4.79 -13.67
CA ALA A 124 16.93 -4.65 -12.95
C ALA A 124 16.73 -3.75 -11.73
N LEU A 125 17.32 -4.14 -10.61
CA LEU A 125 17.36 -3.34 -9.39
C LEU A 125 18.60 -3.69 -8.56
N ASN A 126 19.02 -2.74 -7.74
CA ASN A 126 20.06 -2.99 -6.76
C ASN A 126 19.68 -2.39 -5.41
N VAL A 127 20.24 -2.95 -4.35
CA VAL A 127 20.09 -2.47 -2.98
C VAL A 127 21.46 -2.33 -2.36
N ARG A 128 21.73 -1.19 -1.74
CA ARG A 128 23.00 -0.89 -1.07
C ARG A 128 22.88 -1.10 0.43
N ARG A 129 24.00 -1.30 1.09
CA ARG A 129 24.04 -1.38 2.56
C ARG A 129 23.43 -0.12 3.19
N GLY A 130 22.49 -0.31 4.13
CA GLY A 130 21.81 0.80 4.82
C GLY A 130 20.80 1.58 3.98
N GLU A 131 20.50 1.12 2.76
CA GLU A 131 19.47 1.67 1.88
C GLU A 131 18.12 0.98 2.09
N ILE A 132 17.05 1.74 1.88
CA ILE A 132 15.69 1.21 1.73
C ILE A 132 15.24 1.56 0.32
N VAL A 133 15.09 0.55 -0.52
CA VAL A 133 14.58 0.70 -1.89
C VAL A 133 13.08 0.49 -1.90
N GLY A 134 12.33 1.48 -2.38
CA GLY A 134 10.89 1.39 -2.57
C GLY A 134 10.54 0.95 -4.00
N ILE A 135 9.65 -0.05 -4.13
CA ILE A 135 9.09 -0.48 -5.41
C ILE A 135 7.64 -0.02 -5.49
N ALA A 136 7.37 0.98 -6.31
CA ALA A 136 6.04 1.53 -6.51
C ALA A 136 5.41 1.04 -7.82
N GLY A 137 4.09 1.11 -7.91
CA GLY A 137 3.33 0.76 -9.11
C GLY A 137 1.84 0.62 -8.81
N LEU A 138 0.99 0.69 -9.84
CA LEU A 138 -0.44 0.47 -9.73
C LEU A 138 -0.77 -1.01 -9.44
N MET A 139 -2.02 -1.28 -9.06
CA MET A 139 -2.52 -2.67 -8.97
C MET A 139 -2.29 -3.40 -10.30
N GLY A 140 -1.79 -4.63 -10.23
CA GLY A 140 -1.45 -5.42 -11.42
C GLY A 140 -0.12 -5.05 -12.09
N ALA A 141 0.69 -4.15 -11.54
CA ALA A 141 2.01 -3.79 -12.08
C ALA A 141 3.09 -4.88 -11.92
N GLY A 142 2.78 -5.99 -11.27
CA GLY A 142 3.72 -7.11 -11.13
C GLY A 142 4.63 -7.05 -9.89
N ARG A 143 4.37 -6.15 -8.93
CA ARG A 143 5.24 -5.99 -7.74
C ARG A 143 5.33 -7.25 -6.89
N THR A 144 4.21 -7.87 -6.59
CA THR A 144 4.13 -9.12 -5.82
C THR A 144 4.77 -10.25 -6.60
N GLU A 145 4.46 -10.34 -7.89
CA GLU A 145 5.01 -11.33 -8.81
C GLU A 145 6.53 -11.23 -8.92
N LEU A 146 7.07 -10.00 -8.99
CA LEU A 146 8.51 -9.76 -8.96
C LEU A 146 9.12 -10.28 -7.66
N ALA A 147 8.60 -9.86 -6.50
CA ALA A 147 9.13 -10.26 -5.20
C ALA A 147 9.09 -11.79 -5.01
N MET A 148 7.95 -12.42 -5.30
CA MET A 148 7.77 -13.87 -5.17
C MET A 148 8.64 -14.65 -6.16
N SER A 149 8.85 -14.14 -7.38
CA SER A 149 9.71 -14.81 -8.36
C SER A 149 11.19 -14.76 -7.98
N ILE A 150 11.66 -13.67 -7.36
CA ILE A 150 13.02 -13.56 -6.83
C ILE A 150 13.17 -14.47 -5.59
N PHE A 151 12.15 -14.49 -4.70
CA PHE A 151 12.18 -15.28 -3.49
C PHE A 151 11.77 -16.74 -3.76
N GLY A 152 12.74 -17.53 -4.17
CA GLY A 152 12.60 -18.95 -4.36
C GLY A 152 11.81 -19.37 -5.61
N ARG A 153 11.66 -18.50 -6.59
CA ARG A 153 10.83 -18.73 -7.78
C ARG A 153 9.43 -19.25 -7.43
N SER A 154 8.88 -18.73 -6.31
CA SER A 154 7.62 -19.21 -5.75
C SER A 154 6.39 -18.77 -6.57
N TRP A 155 6.57 -17.87 -7.53
CA TRP A 155 5.55 -17.47 -8.49
C TRP A 155 6.15 -17.35 -9.90
N GLY A 156 5.35 -17.76 -10.90
CA GLY A 156 5.71 -17.66 -12.31
C GLY A 156 6.40 -18.89 -12.87
N GLN A 157 6.69 -18.84 -14.16
CA GLN A 157 7.42 -19.88 -14.90
C GLN A 157 8.37 -19.23 -15.91
N ARG A 158 9.26 -20.04 -16.53
CA ARG A 158 10.27 -19.57 -17.49
C ARG A 158 11.06 -18.37 -16.95
N ILE A 159 11.45 -18.47 -15.68
CA ILE A 159 12.17 -17.41 -14.99
C ILE A 159 13.63 -17.40 -15.43
N SER A 160 14.10 -16.25 -15.90
CA SER A 160 15.49 -16.02 -16.29
C SER A 160 16.01 -14.70 -15.71
N GLY A 161 17.31 -14.50 -15.79
CA GLY A 161 18.03 -13.38 -15.17
C GLY A 161 18.95 -13.85 -14.06
N GLU A 162 19.64 -12.94 -13.43
CA GLU A 162 20.63 -13.21 -12.41
C GLU A 162 20.34 -12.46 -11.12
N VAL A 163 20.58 -13.12 -9.98
CA VAL A 163 20.55 -12.51 -8.64
C VAL A 163 21.95 -12.62 -8.04
N ARG A 164 22.46 -11.51 -7.50
CA ARG A 164 23.75 -11.43 -6.84
C ARG A 164 23.61 -10.93 -5.41
N LEU A 165 24.39 -11.49 -4.52
CA LEU A 165 24.57 -11.02 -3.15
C LEU A 165 26.05 -10.74 -2.91
N HIS A 166 26.38 -9.51 -2.49
CA HIS A 166 27.77 -9.04 -2.34
C HIS A 166 28.62 -9.28 -3.62
N GLY A 167 28.05 -9.00 -4.79
CA GLY A 167 28.68 -9.18 -6.09
C GLY A 167 28.82 -10.63 -6.57
N LYS A 168 28.42 -11.63 -5.77
CA LYS A 168 28.48 -13.05 -6.14
C LYS A 168 27.12 -13.57 -6.59
N PRO A 169 27.02 -14.30 -7.70
CA PRO A 169 25.78 -14.96 -8.09
C PRO A 169 25.28 -15.91 -7.01
N ILE A 170 24.00 -15.91 -6.74
CA ILE A 170 23.37 -16.81 -5.78
C ILE A 170 22.24 -17.60 -6.45
N ASP A 171 22.00 -18.81 -5.96
CA ASP A 171 20.93 -19.68 -6.41
C ASP A 171 19.66 -19.45 -5.58
N VAL A 172 18.69 -18.77 -6.18
CA VAL A 172 17.36 -18.51 -5.61
C VAL A 172 16.28 -19.39 -6.22
N SER A 173 16.62 -20.59 -6.73
CA SER A 173 15.67 -21.45 -7.45
C SER A 173 14.61 -22.11 -6.55
N THR A 174 14.79 -22.10 -5.23
CA THR A 174 13.80 -22.54 -4.24
C THR A 174 13.80 -21.60 -3.05
N VAL A 175 12.67 -21.57 -2.32
CA VAL A 175 12.55 -20.77 -1.09
C VAL A 175 13.63 -21.15 -0.05
N GLU A 176 13.90 -22.45 0.08
CA GLU A 176 14.94 -22.94 1.00
C GLU A 176 16.34 -22.38 0.64
N LYS A 177 16.70 -22.36 -0.65
CA LYS A 177 17.95 -21.79 -1.12
C LYS A 177 18.00 -20.28 -0.92
N ALA A 178 16.92 -19.58 -1.21
CA ALA A 178 16.83 -18.13 -1.01
C ALA A 178 16.96 -17.72 0.46
N VAL A 179 16.48 -18.54 1.40
CA VAL A 179 16.58 -18.30 2.86
C VAL A 179 18.00 -18.56 3.40
N ARG A 180 18.77 -19.44 2.75
CA ARG A 180 20.14 -19.77 3.18
C ARG A 180 21.17 -18.66 2.92
N HIS A 181 20.84 -17.72 2.04
CA HIS A 181 21.69 -16.57 1.72
C HIS A 181 21.32 -15.34 2.54
#